data_b458a8ba73f7bf2ecf95907f1c32a048
#
_entry.id   b458a8ba73f7bf2ecf95907f1c32a048
#
_cell.length_a   1.000
_cell.length_b   1.000
_cell.length_c   1.000
_cell.angle_alpha   90.00
_cell.angle_beta   90.00
_cell.angle_gamma   90.00
#
_symmetry.space_group_name_H-M   'P 1'
#
loop_
_entity.id
_entity.type
_entity.pdbx_description
1 polymer ?
#
loop_
_entity_poly.entity_id
_entity_poly.type
_entity_poly.pdbx_seq_one_letter_code
_entity_poly.pdbx_strand_id
1 'polypeptide(L)'
;MTLRPPRSLRPVSILSRFDRNEAGAGVDCMPPLRLGFKGESHMTDQTIIDLFWQRSEDAIQGAAQKYGKYLTKIAMNVLGCREDSEECVNDTYLAAWKQIPPDRPQKLLPYLGRITRCLALNRYDYLKARKRNGDFAVQLTELEECLSAPDTIESRYEQGELSAEISAFLKTLNPEKRNIFIRRYWFSDSITDIAKRFELNENKVKSILFRVRKQLKQHLEREGYRI
;
A
#
# COMPACT_ATOMS: atom_id res chain seq x y z
N MET A 1 -18.77 -28.36 -24.19
CA MET A 1 -19.08 -27.77 -22.88
C MET A 1 -17.80 -27.76 -22.07
N THR A 2 -17.06 -26.69 -22.15
CA THR A 2 -15.79 -26.49 -21.41
C THR A 2 -16.11 -25.70 -20.13
N LEU A 3 -16.10 -26.40 -19.00
CA LEU A 3 -16.26 -25.81 -17.67
C LEU A 3 -15.06 -24.90 -17.39
N ARG A 4 -15.31 -23.59 -17.25
CA ARG A 4 -14.32 -22.64 -16.71
C ARG A 4 -14.02 -23.00 -15.24
N PRO A 5 -12.75 -23.07 -14.83
CA PRO A 5 -12.42 -23.28 -13.42
C PRO A 5 -12.95 -22.10 -12.59
N PRO A 6 -13.36 -22.32 -11.32
CA PRO A 6 -13.82 -21.26 -10.45
C PRO A 6 -12.71 -20.22 -10.25
N ARG A 7 -13.05 -18.94 -10.39
CA ARG A 7 -12.15 -17.83 -10.05
C ARG A 7 -11.91 -17.85 -8.55
N SER A 8 -10.79 -18.44 -8.12
CA SER A 8 -10.32 -18.28 -6.75
C SER A 8 -10.15 -16.79 -6.47
N LEU A 9 -10.64 -16.34 -5.33
CA LEU A 9 -10.37 -15.02 -4.76
C LEU A 9 -8.88 -14.73 -4.83
N ARG A 10 -8.52 -13.67 -5.54
CA ARG A 10 -7.12 -13.27 -5.62
C ARG A 10 -6.81 -12.43 -4.38
N PRO A 11 -5.87 -12.85 -3.52
CA PRO A 11 -5.49 -12.15 -2.29
C PRO A 11 -5.13 -10.68 -2.50
N VAL A 12 -4.61 -10.36 -3.68
CA VAL A 12 -4.29 -9.00 -4.12
C VAL A 12 -5.50 -8.08 -4.19
N SER A 13 -6.70 -8.63 -4.41
CA SER A 13 -7.92 -7.82 -4.43
C SER A 13 -8.25 -7.18 -3.08
N ILE A 14 -7.83 -7.80 -1.97
CA ILE A 14 -8.07 -7.27 -0.61
C ILE A 14 -7.12 -6.08 -0.33
N LEU A 15 -5.86 -6.19 -0.69
CA LEU A 15 -4.88 -5.12 -0.48
C LEU A 15 -5.06 -3.95 -1.47
N SER A 16 -5.47 -4.22 -2.71
CA SER A 16 -5.86 -3.17 -3.68
C SER A 16 -7.19 -2.50 -3.33
N ARG A 17 -8.03 -3.19 -2.55
CA ARG A 17 -9.33 -2.68 -2.07
C ARG A 17 -9.20 -1.70 -0.92
N PHE A 18 -8.16 -1.85 -0.09
CA PHE A 18 -7.80 -0.90 0.96
C PHE A 18 -7.61 0.52 0.42
N ASP A 19 -7.37 0.63 -0.87
CA ASP A 19 -6.89 1.84 -1.52
C ASP A 19 -7.99 2.75 -2.11
N ARG A 20 -9.25 2.29 -2.24
CA ARG A 20 -10.23 3.04 -3.05
C ARG A 20 -10.97 4.18 -2.35
N ASN A 21 -10.97 4.24 -1.02
CA ASN A 21 -11.89 5.13 -0.31
C ASN A 21 -11.25 6.26 0.50
N GLU A 22 -9.92 6.40 0.53
CA GLU A 22 -9.27 7.41 1.37
C GLU A 22 -8.65 8.61 0.61
N ALA A 23 -9.17 8.95 -0.56
CA ALA A 23 -8.78 10.21 -1.22
C ALA A 23 -9.30 11.46 -0.47
N GLY A 24 -10.20 11.29 0.50
CA GLY A 24 -10.85 12.39 1.21
C GLY A 24 -10.85 12.36 2.74
N ALA A 25 -10.48 11.26 3.37
CA ALA A 25 -10.56 11.15 4.83
C ALA A 25 -9.18 10.87 5.45
N GLY A 26 -8.50 11.95 5.84
CA GLY A 26 -7.62 11.95 7.01
C GLY A 26 -6.51 10.92 7.07
N VAL A 27 -5.58 10.89 6.11
CA VAL A 27 -4.27 10.20 6.29
C VAL A 27 -3.34 11.01 7.22
N ASP A 28 -3.92 11.69 8.21
CA ASP A 28 -3.16 12.36 9.29
C ASP A 28 -2.48 11.36 10.24
N CYS A 29 -2.71 10.06 10.03
CA CYS A 29 -2.09 8.99 10.81
C CYS A 29 -0.71 8.56 10.34
N MET A 30 -0.20 9.09 9.22
CA MET A 30 1.22 8.90 8.92
C MET A 30 2.02 9.91 9.73
N PRO A 31 2.89 9.45 10.66
CA PRO A 31 3.87 10.35 11.26
C PRO A 31 4.65 10.99 10.11
N PRO A 32 5.12 12.24 10.25
CA PRO A 32 6.01 12.82 9.27
C PRO A 32 7.18 11.85 9.11
N LEU A 33 7.25 11.20 7.95
CA LEU A 33 8.40 10.39 7.60
C LEU A 33 9.58 11.36 7.59
N ARG A 34 10.36 11.40 8.69
CA ARG A 34 11.65 12.06 8.70
C ARG A 34 12.58 11.24 7.79
N LEU A 35 12.33 11.36 6.49
CA LEU A 35 13.32 11.04 5.49
C LEU A 35 14.32 12.17 5.57
N GLY A 36 15.46 11.90 6.19
CA GLY A 36 16.59 12.82 6.25
C GLY A 36 17.18 13.04 4.87
N PHE A 37 16.51 13.82 4.04
CA PHE A 37 17.06 14.33 2.80
C PHE A 37 17.74 15.65 3.11
N LYS A 38 19.07 15.62 3.23
CA LYS A 38 19.89 16.83 3.21
C LYS A 38 20.02 17.34 1.77
N GLY A 39 19.55 18.57 1.56
CA GLY A 39 20.00 19.48 0.52
C GLY A 39 19.46 19.22 -0.89
N GLU A 40 18.50 20.04 -1.25
CA GLU A 40 18.29 20.70 -2.55
C GLU A 40 16.88 21.28 -2.55
N SER A 41 16.65 22.39 -3.24
CA SER A 41 15.35 23.11 -3.24
C SER A 41 14.23 22.23 -3.79
N HIS A 42 13.66 21.39 -2.91
CA HIS A 42 12.59 20.48 -3.29
C HIS A 42 11.28 21.26 -3.48
N MET A 43 10.70 21.16 -4.67
CA MET A 43 9.35 21.65 -4.94
C MET A 43 8.40 21.12 -3.86
N THR A 44 7.48 21.96 -3.41
CA THR A 44 6.44 21.53 -2.47
C THR A 44 5.47 20.56 -3.16
N ASP A 45 4.75 19.75 -2.39
CA ASP A 45 3.73 18.85 -2.95
C ASP A 45 2.70 19.64 -3.75
N GLN A 46 2.28 20.81 -3.20
CA GLN A 46 1.31 21.67 -3.86
C GLN A 46 1.82 22.16 -5.20
N THR A 47 3.07 22.59 -5.28
CA THR A 47 3.68 23.04 -6.56
C THR A 47 3.66 21.91 -7.60
N ILE A 48 4.02 20.69 -7.20
CA ILE A 48 4.02 19.54 -8.11
C ILE A 48 2.59 19.21 -8.57
N ILE A 49 1.60 19.27 -7.67
CA ILE A 49 0.19 19.04 -8.00
C ILE A 49 -0.31 20.10 -8.97
N ASP A 50 0.02 21.37 -8.74
CA ASP A 50 -0.38 22.48 -9.62
C ASP A 50 0.25 22.34 -11.02
N LEU A 51 1.50 21.84 -11.12
CA LEU A 51 2.13 21.51 -12.40
C LEU A 51 1.41 20.35 -13.13
N PHE A 52 0.95 19.33 -12.42
CA PHE A 52 0.09 18.28 -13.00
C PHE A 52 -1.22 18.87 -13.56
N TRP A 53 -1.85 19.80 -12.83
CA TRP A 53 -3.06 20.50 -13.27
C TRP A 53 -2.81 21.35 -14.52
N GLN A 54 -1.65 22.00 -14.62
CA GLN A 54 -1.21 22.79 -15.78
C GLN A 54 -0.73 21.92 -16.96
N ARG A 55 -0.69 20.58 -16.79
CA ARG A 55 -0.15 19.68 -17.81
C ARG A 55 1.31 19.98 -18.17
N SER A 56 2.11 20.46 -17.21
CA SER A 56 3.55 20.64 -17.38
C SER A 56 4.32 19.33 -17.13
N GLU A 57 5.21 18.98 -18.03
CA GLU A 57 6.10 17.81 -17.89
C GLU A 57 7.00 17.93 -16.64
N ASP A 58 7.28 19.14 -16.16
CA ASP A 58 8.04 19.39 -14.94
C ASP A 58 7.39 18.74 -13.70
N ALA A 59 6.07 18.47 -13.73
CA ALA A 59 5.38 17.74 -12.69
C ALA A 59 5.95 16.34 -12.50
N ILE A 60 6.22 15.64 -13.59
CA ILE A 60 6.79 14.28 -13.58
C ILE A 60 8.21 14.33 -13.06
N GLN A 61 9.02 15.28 -13.54
CA GLN A 61 10.40 15.45 -13.08
C GLN A 61 10.47 15.78 -11.59
N GLY A 62 9.64 16.72 -11.12
CA GLY A 62 9.55 17.08 -9.70
C GLY A 62 9.12 15.91 -8.82
N ALA A 63 8.13 15.13 -9.25
CA ALA A 63 7.68 13.93 -8.55
C ALA A 63 8.77 12.84 -8.52
N ALA A 64 9.47 12.63 -9.64
CA ALA A 64 10.55 11.65 -9.73
C ALA A 64 11.75 12.03 -8.86
N GLN A 65 12.18 13.28 -8.88
CA GLN A 65 13.27 13.78 -8.05
C GLN A 65 12.94 13.62 -6.55
N LYS A 66 11.72 14.00 -6.16
CA LYS A 66 11.31 14.00 -4.75
C LYS A 66 10.97 12.62 -4.21
N TYR A 67 10.29 11.78 -4.99
CA TYR A 67 9.69 10.54 -4.52
C TYR A 67 10.20 9.27 -5.23
N GLY A 68 10.97 9.39 -6.31
CA GLY A 68 11.38 8.26 -7.14
C GLY A 68 12.02 7.13 -6.35
N LYS A 69 13.01 7.42 -5.50
CA LYS A 69 13.67 6.42 -4.64
C LYS A 69 12.70 5.67 -3.72
N TYR A 70 11.69 6.37 -3.25
CA TYR A 70 10.69 5.80 -2.36
C TYR A 70 9.70 4.89 -3.10
N LEU A 71 9.23 5.33 -4.28
CA LEU A 71 8.33 4.54 -5.12
C LEU A 71 9.05 3.30 -5.64
N THR A 72 10.31 3.43 -6.07
CA THR A 72 11.14 2.28 -6.45
C THR A 72 11.30 1.27 -5.32
N LYS A 73 11.46 1.74 -4.06
CA LYS A 73 11.53 0.83 -2.92
C LYS A 73 10.23 0.06 -2.73
N ILE A 74 9.06 0.71 -2.87
CA ILE A 74 7.75 0.02 -2.79
C ILE A 74 7.66 -1.06 -3.88
N ALA A 75 7.96 -0.69 -5.13
CA ALA A 75 7.90 -1.63 -6.26
C ALA A 75 8.86 -2.80 -6.06
N MET A 76 10.11 -2.54 -5.65
CA MET A 76 11.13 -3.55 -5.37
C MET A 76 10.72 -4.52 -4.26
N ASN A 77 10.09 -4.02 -3.18
CA ASN A 77 9.63 -4.86 -2.08
C ASN A 77 8.53 -5.85 -2.54
N VAL A 78 7.76 -5.50 -3.56
CA VAL A 78 6.69 -6.34 -4.11
C VAL A 78 7.20 -7.25 -5.24
N LEU A 79 7.95 -6.69 -6.19
CA LEU A 79 8.32 -7.37 -7.43
C LEU A 79 9.65 -8.13 -7.32
N GLY A 80 10.58 -7.67 -6.47
CA GLY A 80 11.90 -8.27 -6.31
C GLY A 80 12.82 -8.18 -7.54
N CYS A 81 12.39 -7.49 -8.61
CA CYS A 81 13.13 -7.29 -9.84
C CYS A 81 13.27 -5.79 -10.12
N ARG A 82 14.48 -5.36 -10.48
CA ARG A 82 14.78 -3.94 -10.69
C ARG A 82 14.08 -3.39 -11.93
N GLU A 83 14.15 -4.11 -13.03
CA GLU A 83 13.61 -3.71 -14.32
C GLU A 83 12.07 -3.55 -14.22
N ASP A 84 11.38 -4.57 -13.68
CA ASP A 84 9.94 -4.51 -13.45
C ASP A 84 9.55 -3.38 -12.48
N SER A 85 10.42 -3.06 -11.52
CA SER A 85 10.17 -1.99 -10.55
C SER A 85 10.33 -0.60 -11.16
N GLU A 86 11.32 -0.42 -12.02
CA GLU A 86 11.54 0.82 -12.77
C GLU A 86 10.36 1.06 -13.74
N GLU A 87 9.91 0.03 -14.45
CA GLU A 87 8.71 0.07 -15.30
C GLU A 87 7.47 0.46 -14.49
N CYS A 88 7.25 -0.20 -13.35
CA CYS A 88 6.12 0.09 -12.46
C CYS A 88 6.12 1.55 -11.95
N VAL A 89 7.28 2.11 -11.66
CA VAL A 89 7.40 3.52 -11.23
C VAL A 89 7.10 4.48 -12.38
N ASN A 90 7.55 4.18 -13.60
CA ASN A 90 7.20 4.97 -14.78
C ASN A 90 5.69 4.93 -15.05
N ASP A 91 5.07 3.74 -14.94
CA ASP A 91 3.62 3.59 -15.05
C ASP A 91 2.87 4.36 -13.95
N THR A 92 3.47 4.49 -12.75
CA THR A 92 2.91 5.32 -11.67
C THR A 92 2.83 6.78 -12.07
N TYR A 93 3.87 7.34 -12.69
CA TYR A 93 3.85 8.73 -13.16
C TYR A 93 2.84 8.93 -14.28
N LEU A 94 2.73 7.98 -15.19
CA LEU A 94 1.75 8.01 -16.26
C LEU A 94 0.31 7.93 -15.72
N ALA A 95 0.08 7.08 -14.73
CA ALA A 95 -1.22 6.98 -14.06
C ALA A 95 -1.57 8.28 -13.31
N ALA A 96 -0.63 8.85 -12.57
CA ALA A 96 -0.81 10.14 -11.91
C ALA A 96 -1.10 11.26 -12.92
N TRP A 97 -0.38 11.30 -14.05
CA TRP A 97 -0.64 12.24 -15.13
C TRP A 97 -2.07 12.13 -15.69
N LYS A 98 -2.61 10.92 -15.81
CA LYS A 98 -3.98 10.70 -16.30
C LYS A 98 -5.05 11.05 -15.26
N GLN A 99 -4.75 10.84 -13.98
CA GLN A 99 -5.72 11.01 -12.88
C GLN A 99 -5.72 12.43 -12.30
N ILE A 100 -4.63 13.18 -12.43
CA ILE A 100 -4.53 14.58 -12.02
C ILE A 100 -4.48 15.46 -13.27
N PRO A 101 -5.51 16.32 -13.58
CA PRO A 101 -6.84 16.36 -12.98
C PRO A 101 -7.72 15.17 -13.41
N PRO A 102 -8.86 14.88 -12.75
CA PRO A 102 -9.57 15.73 -11.78
C PRO A 102 -9.12 15.58 -10.32
N ASP A 103 -8.35 14.54 -9.98
CA ASP A 103 -7.89 14.31 -8.60
C ASP A 103 -7.00 15.47 -8.12
N ARG A 104 -7.21 15.89 -6.86
CA ARG A 104 -6.35 16.89 -6.21
C ARG A 104 -5.93 16.40 -4.83
N PRO A 105 -4.92 15.51 -4.75
CA PRO A 105 -4.50 14.93 -3.48
C PRO A 105 -3.89 16.00 -2.56
N GLN A 106 -4.23 15.95 -1.27
CA GLN A 106 -3.62 16.84 -0.28
C GLN A 106 -2.15 16.51 0.00
N LYS A 107 -1.80 15.23 -0.07
CA LYS A 107 -0.43 14.70 0.14
C LYS A 107 -0.06 13.82 -1.05
N LEU A 108 0.98 14.22 -1.78
CA LEU A 108 1.34 13.55 -3.03
C LEU A 108 2.02 12.18 -2.79
N LEU A 109 2.84 12.06 -1.73
CA LEU A 109 3.55 10.81 -1.45
C LEU A 109 2.63 9.61 -1.19
N PRO A 110 1.59 9.69 -0.31
CA PRO A 110 0.65 8.59 -0.14
C PRO A 110 -0.13 8.27 -1.42
N TYR A 111 -0.49 9.28 -2.18
CA TYR A 111 -1.22 9.13 -3.45
C TYR A 111 -0.40 8.34 -4.48
N LEU A 112 0.84 8.76 -4.75
CA LEU A 112 1.74 8.06 -5.66
C LEU A 112 2.11 6.66 -5.13
N GLY A 113 2.38 6.53 -3.83
CA GLY A 113 2.68 5.24 -3.20
C GLY A 113 1.55 4.23 -3.36
N ARG A 114 0.28 4.69 -3.28
CA ARG A 114 -0.89 3.86 -3.55
C ARG A 114 -0.90 3.36 -4.99
N ILE A 115 -0.73 4.26 -5.96
CA ILE A 115 -0.71 3.90 -7.38
C ILE A 115 0.41 2.89 -7.65
N THR A 116 1.63 3.16 -7.18
CA THR A 116 2.78 2.26 -7.34
C THR A 116 2.48 0.87 -6.78
N ARG A 117 1.90 0.81 -5.57
CA ARG A 117 1.56 -0.45 -4.94
C ARG A 117 0.52 -1.23 -5.74
N CYS A 118 -0.55 -0.57 -6.20
CA CYS A 118 -1.58 -1.23 -7.03
C CYS A 118 -0.98 -1.80 -8.32
N LEU A 119 -0.14 -1.04 -9.01
CA LEU A 119 0.53 -1.47 -10.22
C LEU A 119 1.49 -2.64 -9.95
N ALA A 120 2.29 -2.54 -8.88
CA ALA A 120 3.21 -3.60 -8.49
C ALA A 120 2.47 -4.90 -8.13
N LEU A 121 1.34 -4.82 -7.42
CA LEU A 121 0.51 -5.97 -7.08
C LEU A 121 -0.09 -6.61 -8.34
N ASN A 122 -0.62 -5.82 -9.27
CA ASN A 122 -1.13 -6.32 -10.54
C ASN A 122 -0.04 -7.01 -11.36
N ARG A 123 1.16 -6.43 -11.40
CA ARG A 123 2.32 -7.03 -12.08
C ARG A 123 2.77 -8.31 -11.39
N TYR A 124 2.82 -8.33 -10.06
CA TYR A 124 3.15 -9.52 -9.28
C TYR A 124 2.20 -10.68 -9.57
N ASP A 125 0.88 -10.44 -9.63
CA ASP A 125 -0.10 -11.47 -9.96
C ASP A 125 0.10 -12.03 -11.37
N TYR A 126 0.38 -11.16 -12.32
CA TYR A 126 0.72 -11.57 -13.68
C TYR A 126 1.97 -12.46 -13.71
N LEU A 127 3.00 -12.10 -12.93
CA LEU A 127 4.26 -12.86 -12.85
C LEU A 127 4.12 -14.14 -12.01
N LYS A 128 3.29 -14.14 -10.96
CA LYS A 128 3.02 -15.32 -10.10
C LYS A 128 2.36 -16.45 -10.90
N ALA A 129 1.56 -16.12 -11.91
CA ALA A 129 1.06 -17.12 -12.87
C ALA A 129 2.22 -17.84 -13.60
N ARG A 130 3.43 -17.27 -13.60
CA ARG A 130 4.64 -17.81 -14.28
C ARG A 130 5.74 -18.29 -13.32
N LYS A 131 5.85 -17.78 -12.06
CA LYS A 131 6.90 -18.21 -11.09
C LYS A 131 6.48 -17.95 -9.63
N ARG A 132 6.78 -18.89 -8.72
CA ARG A 132 6.60 -18.76 -7.26
C ARG A 132 7.78 -17.96 -6.67
N ASN A 133 7.52 -16.78 -6.11
CA ASN A 133 8.50 -16.01 -5.31
C ASN A 133 8.03 -15.86 -3.86
N GLY A 134 8.95 -16.16 -2.89
CA GLY A 134 8.63 -16.55 -1.52
C GLY A 134 8.18 -15.47 -0.52
N ASP A 135 8.87 -14.33 -0.37
CA ASP A 135 8.66 -13.46 0.81
C ASP A 135 7.38 -12.63 0.79
N PHE A 136 7.00 -12.12 -0.38
CA PHE A 136 5.77 -11.35 -0.49
C PHE A 136 4.52 -12.24 -0.40
N ALA A 137 4.60 -13.49 -0.87
CA ALA A 137 3.53 -14.48 -0.71
C ALA A 137 3.22 -14.74 0.77
N VAL A 138 4.25 -14.78 1.63
CA VAL A 138 4.10 -14.96 3.09
C VAL A 138 3.33 -13.76 3.71
N GLN A 139 3.64 -12.52 3.31
CA GLN A 139 2.95 -11.34 3.81
C GLN A 139 1.45 -11.34 3.45
N LEU A 140 1.13 -11.76 2.24
CA LEU A 140 -0.25 -11.90 1.78
C LEU A 140 -0.99 -12.95 2.59
N THR A 141 -0.40 -14.14 2.77
CA THR A 141 -0.98 -15.23 3.57
C THR A 141 -1.20 -14.81 5.02
N GLU A 142 -0.22 -14.13 5.64
CA GLU A 142 -0.35 -13.60 7.00
C GLU A 142 -1.56 -12.66 7.17
N LEU A 143 -1.87 -11.85 6.16
CA LEU A 143 -2.99 -10.93 6.21
C LEU A 143 -4.32 -11.62 5.82
N GLU A 144 -4.29 -12.57 4.90
CA GLU A 144 -5.44 -13.40 4.52
C GLU A 144 -6.02 -14.17 5.70
N GLU A 145 -5.18 -14.75 6.56
CA GLU A 145 -5.62 -15.43 7.78
C GLU A 145 -6.46 -14.54 8.71
N CYS A 146 -6.33 -13.21 8.54
CA CYS A 146 -7.07 -12.23 9.34
C CYS A 146 -8.27 -11.61 8.61
N LEU A 147 -8.35 -11.74 7.27
CA LEU A 147 -9.30 -11.02 6.43
C LEU A 147 -10.05 -11.92 5.44
N SER A 148 -10.07 -13.24 5.68
CA SER A 148 -10.76 -14.20 4.80
C SER A 148 -12.28 -14.02 4.93
N ALA A 149 -12.89 -13.32 4.00
CA ALA A 149 -14.33 -13.24 3.85
C ALA A 149 -14.78 -13.94 2.55
N PRO A 150 -15.93 -14.66 2.54
CA PRO A 150 -16.45 -15.30 1.33
C PRO A 150 -16.88 -14.28 0.27
N ASP A 151 -16.67 -14.63 -1.01
CA ASP A 151 -17.07 -13.83 -2.16
C ASP A 151 -18.59 -13.78 -2.31
N THR A 152 -19.18 -12.60 -2.04
CA THR A 152 -20.54 -12.31 -2.46
C THR A 152 -20.61 -10.99 -3.22
N ILE A 153 -21.53 -10.90 -4.18
CA ILE A 153 -21.70 -9.74 -5.11
C ILE A 153 -22.13 -8.47 -4.37
N GLU A 154 -22.67 -8.59 -3.15
CA GLU A 154 -23.02 -7.51 -2.23
C GLU A 154 -21.81 -6.77 -1.66
N SER A 155 -20.60 -7.32 -1.80
CA SER A 155 -19.36 -6.86 -1.17
C SER A 155 -18.83 -5.50 -1.66
N ARG A 156 -19.44 -4.82 -2.63
CA ARG A 156 -18.93 -3.53 -3.12
C ARG A 156 -19.22 -2.35 -2.20
N TYR A 157 -20.36 -2.36 -1.50
CA TYR A 157 -20.71 -1.36 -0.49
C TYR A 157 -19.95 -1.62 0.82
N GLU A 158 -19.86 -2.89 1.22
CA GLU A 158 -19.13 -3.35 2.41
C GLU A 158 -17.62 -3.08 2.34
N GLN A 159 -17.05 -2.91 1.14
CA GLN A 159 -15.60 -2.70 0.94
C GLN A 159 -15.11 -1.31 1.40
N GLY A 160 -15.92 -0.28 1.24
CA GLY A 160 -15.62 1.06 1.76
C GLY A 160 -15.69 1.09 3.28
N GLU A 161 -16.66 0.39 3.84
CA GLU A 161 -16.87 0.28 5.28
C GLU A 161 -15.73 -0.51 5.96
N LEU A 162 -15.31 -1.63 5.37
CA LEU A 162 -14.17 -2.41 5.89
C LEU A 162 -12.86 -1.60 5.90
N SER A 163 -12.61 -0.81 4.85
CA SER A 163 -11.41 0.06 4.79
C SER A 163 -11.45 1.13 5.87
N ALA A 164 -12.59 1.78 6.05
CA ALA A 164 -12.78 2.78 7.08
C ALA A 164 -12.62 2.17 8.49
N GLU A 165 -13.13 0.95 8.70
CA GLU A 165 -13.05 0.26 9.98
C GLU A 165 -11.63 -0.17 10.33
N ILE A 166 -10.88 -0.70 9.35
CA ILE A 166 -9.45 -1.00 9.56
C ILE A 166 -8.67 0.29 9.87
N SER A 167 -8.98 1.39 9.18
CA SER A 167 -8.35 2.67 9.45
C SER A 167 -8.70 3.20 10.84
N ALA A 168 -9.94 3.05 11.29
CA ALA A 168 -10.37 3.37 12.65
C ALA A 168 -9.62 2.53 13.68
N PHE A 169 -9.54 1.21 13.48
CA PHE A 169 -8.75 0.32 14.33
C PHE A 169 -7.29 0.75 14.41
N LEU A 170 -6.64 1.03 13.28
CA LEU A 170 -5.24 1.45 13.26
C LEU A 170 -5.01 2.75 14.05
N LYS A 171 -5.99 3.66 14.09
CA LYS A 171 -5.92 4.88 14.89
C LYS A 171 -5.90 4.60 16.41
N THR A 172 -6.52 3.50 16.86
CA THR A 172 -6.51 3.13 18.29
C THR A 172 -5.18 2.56 18.75
N LEU A 173 -4.33 2.10 17.83
CA LEU A 173 -3.04 1.51 18.18
C LEU A 173 -2.02 2.58 18.61
N ASN A 174 -1.12 2.16 19.52
CA ASN A 174 0.09 2.92 19.80
C ASN A 174 0.84 3.23 18.48
N PRO A 175 1.39 4.46 18.30
CA PRO A 175 2.06 4.88 17.06
C PRO A 175 3.14 3.91 16.58
N GLU A 176 3.94 3.33 17.49
CA GLU A 176 4.99 2.36 17.12
C GLU A 176 4.37 1.10 16.47
N LYS A 177 3.38 0.48 17.12
CA LYS A 177 2.72 -0.73 16.60
C LYS A 177 2.00 -0.47 15.28
N ARG A 178 1.31 0.67 15.18
CA ARG A 178 0.66 1.11 13.95
C ARG A 178 1.66 1.27 12.81
N ASN A 179 2.78 1.95 13.05
CA ASN A 179 3.81 2.18 12.05
C ASN A 179 4.47 0.87 11.60
N ILE A 180 4.76 -0.06 12.52
CA ILE A 180 5.27 -1.40 12.21
C ILE A 180 4.30 -2.15 11.31
N PHE A 181 3.00 -2.11 11.63
CA PHE A 181 1.95 -2.76 10.83
C PHE A 181 1.87 -2.15 9.41
N ILE A 182 1.80 -0.82 9.31
CA ILE A 182 1.77 -0.11 8.03
C ILE A 182 3.03 -0.42 7.22
N ARG A 183 4.22 -0.41 7.83
CA ARG A 183 5.46 -0.74 7.13
C ARG A 183 5.45 -2.16 6.56
N ARG A 184 4.94 -3.13 7.30
CA ARG A 184 4.86 -4.51 6.85
C ARG A 184 3.86 -4.71 5.73
N TYR A 185 2.61 -4.24 5.90
CA TYR A 185 1.50 -4.58 5.00
C TYR A 185 1.21 -3.53 3.94
N TRP A 186 1.57 -2.28 4.17
CA TRP A 186 1.42 -1.22 3.16
C TRP A 186 2.68 -1.03 2.32
N PHE A 187 3.85 -0.95 2.95
CA PHE A 187 5.11 -0.74 2.24
C PHE A 187 5.83 -2.03 1.88
N SER A 188 5.30 -3.18 2.30
CA SER A 188 5.89 -4.50 2.10
C SER A 188 7.34 -4.62 2.57
N ASP A 189 7.73 -3.85 3.60
CA ASP A 189 9.07 -3.92 4.17
C ASP A 189 9.33 -5.31 4.77
N SER A 190 10.56 -5.78 4.67
CA SER A 190 10.98 -7.02 5.33
C SER A 190 11.00 -6.86 6.86
N ILE A 191 10.86 -7.98 7.59
CA ILE A 191 10.95 -7.96 9.05
C ILE A 191 12.30 -7.40 9.51
N THR A 192 13.37 -7.74 8.80
CA THR A 192 14.72 -7.26 9.05
C THR A 192 14.83 -5.74 8.87
N ASP A 193 14.24 -5.17 7.81
CA ASP A 193 14.24 -3.72 7.57
C ASP A 193 13.44 -2.97 8.64
N ILE A 194 12.30 -3.55 9.06
CA ILE A 194 11.47 -3.00 10.13
C ILE A 194 12.24 -3.04 11.45
N ALA A 195 12.87 -4.17 11.77
CA ALA A 195 13.67 -4.35 12.97
C ALA A 195 14.80 -3.30 13.07
N LYS A 196 15.56 -3.12 11.98
CA LYS A 196 16.61 -2.08 11.89
C LYS A 196 16.05 -0.67 12.06
N ARG A 197 14.90 -0.38 11.44
CA ARG A 197 14.31 0.96 11.47
C ARG A 197 13.80 1.37 12.85
N PHE A 198 13.24 0.42 13.61
CA PHE A 198 12.66 0.67 14.93
C PHE A 198 13.60 0.28 16.08
N GLU A 199 14.85 -0.11 15.76
CA GLU A 199 15.85 -0.55 16.75
C GLU A 199 15.32 -1.71 17.61
N LEU A 200 14.59 -2.63 16.98
CA LEU A 200 14.03 -3.82 17.60
C LEU A 200 14.69 -5.09 17.05
N ASN A 201 14.60 -6.18 17.79
CA ASN A 201 14.94 -7.48 17.22
C ASN A 201 13.77 -8.03 16.38
N GLU A 202 14.07 -8.90 15.43
CA GLU A 202 13.09 -9.49 14.51
C GLU A 202 11.97 -10.25 15.25
N ASN A 203 12.30 -10.96 16.32
CA ASN A 203 11.31 -11.72 17.10
C ASN A 203 10.29 -10.78 17.76
N LYS A 204 10.74 -9.60 18.23
CA LYS A 204 9.85 -8.59 18.79
C LYS A 204 8.93 -8.01 17.72
N VAL A 205 9.46 -7.73 16.51
CA VAL A 205 8.65 -7.28 15.37
C VAL A 205 7.59 -8.33 15.00
N LYS A 206 7.98 -9.62 14.86
CA LYS A 206 7.07 -10.74 14.60
C LYS A 206 5.95 -10.81 15.66
N SER A 207 6.32 -10.69 16.94
CA SER A 207 5.38 -10.73 18.06
C SER A 207 4.41 -9.55 18.04
N ILE A 208 4.87 -8.35 17.70
CA ILE A 208 4.03 -7.16 17.56
C ILE A 208 3.02 -7.35 16.43
N LEU A 209 3.49 -7.77 15.25
CA LEU A 209 2.65 -8.01 14.08
C LEU A 209 1.60 -9.08 14.37
N PHE A 210 1.97 -10.19 14.99
CA PHE A 210 1.02 -11.25 15.38
C PHE A 210 -0.08 -10.72 16.31
N ARG A 211 0.30 -9.95 17.34
CA ARG A 211 -0.69 -9.38 18.29
C ARG A 211 -1.61 -8.39 17.61
N VAL A 212 -1.08 -7.53 16.75
CA VAL A 212 -1.89 -6.52 16.03
C VAL A 212 -2.86 -7.21 15.07
N ARG A 213 -2.44 -8.26 14.34
CA ARG A 213 -3.34 -9.06 13.50
C ARG A 213 -4.47 -9.69 14.31
N LYS A 214 -4.13 -10.30 15.44
CA LYS A 214 -5.14 -10.90 16.33
C LYS A 214 -6.15 -9.87 16.86
N GLN A 215 -5.67 -8.68 17.25
CA GLN A 215 -6.52 -7.58 17.69
C GLN A 215 -7.41 -7.06 16.56
N LEU A 216 -6.87 -6.93 15.36
CA LEU A 216 -7.63 -6.53 14.17
C LEU A 216 -8.75 -7.53 13.88
N LYS A 217 -8.44 -8.82 13.85
CA LYS A 217 -9.44 -9.88 13.66
C LYS A 217 -10.57 -9.77 14.67
N GLN A 218 -10.25 -9.70 15.96
CA GLN A 218 -11.23 -9.56 17.04
C GLN A 218 -12.06 -8.27 16.92
N HIS A 219 -11.47 -7.18 16.47
CA HIS A 219 -12.17 -5.94 16.26
C HIS A 219 -13.18 -6.08 15.12
N LEU A 220 -12.78 -6.59 13.98
CA LEU A 220 -13.66 -6.80 12.84
C LEU A 220 -14.79 -7.79 13.13
N GLU A 221 -14.51 -8.87 13.87
CA GLU A 221 -15.55 -9.81 14.33
C GLU A 221 -16.60 -9.13 15.22
N ARG A 222 -16.21 -8.17 16.08
CA ARG A 222 -17.15 -7.39 16.92
C ARG A 222 -18.01 -6.44 16.10
N GLU A 223 -17.44 -5.87 15.04
CA GLU A 223 -18.16 -4.99 14.11
C GLU A 223 -19.04 -5.79 13.12
N GLY A 224 -19.13 -7.11 13.28
CA GLY A 224 -20.03 -7.97 12.50
C GLY A 224 -19.44 -8.51 11.20
N TYR A 225 -18.16 -8.28 10.94
CA TYR A 225 -17.49 -8.88 9.79
C TYR A 225 -17.23 -10.37 10.03
N ARG A 226 -17.72 -11.22 9.12
CA ARG A 226 -17.40 -12.66 9.11
C ARG A 226 -16.05 -12.86 8.46
N ILE A 227 -15.05 -13.22 9.26
CA ILE A 227 -13.65 -13.37 8.83
C ILE A 227 -13.19 -14.81 9.10
#